data_9415df2fcc27be592cbd77d6cfe70c71
#
_entry.id   9415df2fcc27be592cbd77d6cfe70c71
#
_cell.length_a   1.000
_cell.length_b   1.000
_cell.length_c   1.000
_cell.angle_alpha   90.00
_cell.angle_beta   90.00
_cell.angle_gamma   90.00
#
_symmetry.space_group_name_H-M   'P 1'
#
loop_
_entity.id
_entity.type
_entity.pdbx_description
1 polymer ?
#
loop_
_entity_poly.entity_id
_entity_poly.type
_entity_poly.pdbx_seq_one_letter_code
_entity_poly.pdbx_strand_id
1 'polypeptide(L)'
;TVNGFQNHMSPDDHYQDLKRIISAAQGKAHRVSVIMPFLYESRQHKRTKRESLDCALAMQELVDMGVENIITFDAHDPRVQNSIPLIGFDNFSPQYQFTKALLRAVPDLIIDKDHLMIVSPDEGAMHRAVYLSNVLGVDMGMFYKRRDYSTIVNGKNPIVAHEFLGSDLKGKDLIVIDDM
;
A
#
# COMPACT_ATOMS: atom_id res chain seq x y z
N THR A 1 -6.65 11.47 -10.58
CA THR A 1 -6.15 10.36 -9.75
C THR A 1 -4.72 10.05 -10.10
N VAL A 2 -3.82 10.09 -9.14
CA VAL A 2 -2.38 9.87 -9.35
C VAL A 2 -2.09 8.37 -9.20
N ASN A 3 -2.64 7.53 -10.05
CA ASN A 3 -2.41 6.09 -9.95
C ASN A 3 -2.38 5.43 -11.32
N GLY A 4 -1.18 5.21 -11.80
CA GLY A 4 -0.95 4.51 -13.05
C GLY A 4 -1.23 5.36 -14.30
N PHE A 5 -1.21 4.69 -15.44
CA PHE A 5 -1.49 5.31 -16.73
C PHE A 5 -3.00 5.49 -16.94
N GLN A 6 -3.44 6.72 -17.01
CA GLN A 6 -4.82 7.06 -17.34
C GLN A 6 -4.84 8.15 -18.41
N ASN A 7 -5.68 8.02 -19.42
CA ASN A 7 -5.76 8.99 -20.51
C ASN A 7 -4.41 9.27 -21.21
N HIS A 8 -3.57 8.26 -21.36
CA HIS A 8 -2.21 8.35 -21.92
C HIS A 8 -1.24 9.24 -21.09
N MET A 9 -1.58 9.50 -19.82
CA MET A 9 -0.73 10.25 -18.89
C MET A 9 -0.05 9.32 -17.91
N SER A 10 1.19 9.61 -17.59
CA SER A 10 1.96 8.91 -16.55
C SER A 10 1.53 9.34 -15.14
N PRO A 11 1.92 8.60 -14.08
CA PRO A 11 1.78 9.08 -12.70
C PRO A 11 2.42 10.45 -12.46
N ASP A 12 3.56 10.71 -13.09
CA ASP A 12 4.27 12.00 -12.98
C ASP A 12 3.44 13.13 -13.61
N ASP A 13 2.82 12.91 -14.76
CA ASP A 13 1.95 13.91 -15.40
C ASP A 13 0.78 14.26 -14.48
N HIS A 14 0.14 13.26 -13.88
CA HIS A 14 -0.95 13.47 -12.92
C HIS A 14 -0.47 14.21 -11.68
N TYR A 15 0.74 13.91 -11.17
CA TYR A 15 1.31 14.61 -10.04
C TYR A 15 1.62 16.08 -10.39
N GLN A 16 2.12 16.36 -11.59
CA GLN A 16 2.31 17.72 -12.07
C GLN A 16 0.98 18.48 -12.19
N ASP A 17 -0.09 17.84 -12.65
CA ASP A 17 -1.42 18.46 -12.71
C ASP A 17 -1.97 18.76 -11.32
N LEU A 18 -1.74 17.88 -10.33
CA LEU A 18 -2.08 18.15 -8.94
C LEU A 18 -1.38 19.43 -8.45
N LYS A 19 -0.08 19.58 -8.69
CA LYS A 19 0.68 20.78 -8.31
C LYS A 19 0.15 22.04 -9.00
N ARG A 20 -0.23 21.97 -10.27
CA ARG A 20 -0.84 23.08 -11.00
C ARG A 20 -2.18 23.50 -10.41
N ILE A 21 -3.01 22.54 -10.01
CA ILE A 21 -4.31 22.80 -9.35
C ILE A 21 -4.09 23.47 -8.00
N ILE A 22 -3.15 22.97 -7.18
CA ILE A 22 -2.80 23.58 -5.89
C ILE A 22 -2.32 25.02 -6.11
N SER A 23 -1.41 25.24 -7.05
CA SER A 23 -0.90 26.57 -7.38
C SER A 23 -2.01 27.54 -7.82
N ALA A 24 -2.97 27.07 -8.61
CA ALA A 24 -4.11 27.88 -9.04
C ALA A 24 -5.06 28.27 -7.89
N ALA A 25 -5.16 27.42 -6.84
CA ALA A 25 -5.97 27.67 -5.66
C ALA A 25 -5.27 28.58 -4.64
N GLN A 26 -3.96 28.74 -4.70
CA GLN A 26 -3.17 29.54 -3.77
C GLN A 26 -3.64 31.02 -3.74
N GLY A 27 -3.60 31.59 -2.54
CA GLY A 27 -4.04 32.99 -2.30
C GLY A 27 -5.56 33.20 -2.31
N LYS A 28 -6.35 32.15 -2.58
CA LYS A 28 -7.82 32.17 -2.52
C LYS A 28 -8.39 31.16 -1.53
N ALA A 29 -7.76 29.98 -1.42
CA ALA A 29 -8.17 28.96 -0.45
C ALA A 29 -7.69 29.33 0.94
N HIS A 30 -8.55 29.14 1.95
CA HIS A 30 -8.17 29.30 3.34
C HIS A 30 -7.31 28.12 3.81
N ARG A 31 -7.57 26.92 3.31
CA ARG A 31 -6.84 25.68 3.58
C ARG A 31 -6.86 24.78 2.36
N VAL A 32 -5.76 24.09 2.13
CA VAL A 32 -5.65 23.09 1.06
C VAL A 32 -5.39 21.72 1.68
N SER A 33 -6.28 20.77 1.43
CA SER A 33 -6.11 19.36 1.74
C SER A 33 -6.06 18.54 0.46
N VAL A 34 -5.14 17.59 0.38
CA VAL A 34 -4.98 16.72 -0.78
C VAL A 34 -5.51 15.33 -0.44
N ILE A 35 -6.47 14.83 -1.23
CA ILE A 35 -6.90 13.44 -1.16
C ILE A 35 -6.27 12.70 -2.33
N MET A 36 -5.35 11.80 -2.00
CA MET A 36 -4.59 11.00 -2.93
C MET A 36 -4.86 9.52 -2.65
N PRO A 37 -5.92 8.92 -3.23
CA PRO A 37 -6.33 7.55 -2.91
C PRO A 37 -5.21 6.53 -3.06
N PHE A 38 -4.33 6.73 -4.04
CA PHE A 38 -3.07 6.03 -4.17
C PHE A 38 -1.93 7.04 -3.98
N LEU A 39 -1.10 6.82 -2.98
CA LEU A 39 -0.02 7.75 -2.65
C LEU A 39 1.08 7.68 -3.72
N TYR A 40 1.35 8.82 -4.37
CA TYR A 40 2.38 8.92 -5.40
C TYR A 40 3.74 8.52 -4.85
N GLU A 41 4.46 7.66 -5.60
CA GLU A 41 5.79 7.12 -5.27
C GLU A 41 5.84 6.39 -3.90
N SER A 42 4.73 5.85 -3.40
CA SER A 42 4.64 5.26 -2.06
C SER A 42 5.61 4.09 -1.84
N ARG A 43 6.04 3.41 -2.91
CA ARG A 43 7.03 2.33 -2.82
C ARG A 43 8.47 2.82 -2.68
N GLN A 44 8.74 4.08 -3.06
CA GLN A 44 10.02 4.73 -2.86
C GLN A 44 10.07 5.44 -1.48
N HIS A 45 9.76 4.69 -0.42
CA HIS A 45 9.58 5.15 0.97
C HIS A 45 10.84 5.04 1.83
N LYS A 46 11.85 4.31 1.36
CA LYS A 46 13.13 4.10 2.08
C LYS A 46 14.29 4.01 1.11
N ARG A 47 15.48 4.34 1.58
CA ARG A 47 16.74 4.14 0.88
C ARG A 47 17.48 2.93 1.42
N THR A 48 18.04 2.13 0.53
CA THR A 48 18.99 1.07 0.86
C THR A 48 20.37 1.32 0.28
N LYS A 49 20.45 2.19 -0.74
CA LYS A 49 21.67 2.60 -1.44
C LYS A 49 21.60 4.09 -1.78
N ARG A 50 22.44 4.55 -2.74
CA ARG A 50 22.36 5.90 -3.31
C ARG A 50 21.22 5.98 -4.33
N GLU A 51 20.05 6.20 -3.84
CA GLU A 51 18.80 6.32 -4.61
C GLU A 51 17.99 7.51 -4.10
N SER A 52 17.09 8.01 -4.92
CA SER A 52 16.17 9.07 -4.50
C SER A 52 15.12 8.55 -3.52
N LEU A 53 14.61 9.44 -2.68
CA LEU A 53 13.52 9.15 -1.74
C LEU A 53 12.26 9.88 -2.24
N ASP A 54 11.73 9.42 -3.38
CA ASP A 54 10.75 10.16 -4.17
C ASP A 54 9.44 10.41 -3.42
N CYS A 55 8.97 9.45 -2.63
CA CYS A 55 7.78 9.63 -1.81
C CYS A 55 7.92 10.79 -0.82
N ALA A 56 9.05 10.88 -0.12
CA ALA A 56 9.31 11.95 0.84
C ALA A 56 9.45 13.31 0.14
N LEU A 57 10.17 13.36 -0.99
CA LEU A 57 10.34 14.58 -1.78
C LEU A 57 9.00 15.09 -2.29
N ALA A 58 8.16 14.22 -2.85
CA ALA A 58 6.83 14.59 -3.34
C ALA A 58 5.94 15.15 -2.22
N MET A 59 5.95 14.51 -1.05
CA MET A 59 5.16 15.02 0.08
C MET A 59 5.68 16.37 0.58
N GLN A 60 7.00 16.55 0.68
CA GLN A 60 7.58 17.83 1.07
C GLN A 60 7.28 18.94 0.06
N GLU A 61 7.32 18.67 -1.24
CA GLU A 61 6.90 19.62 -2.28
C GLU A 61 5.45 20.09 -2.05
N LEU A 62 4.53 19.18 -1.72
CA LEU A 62 3.13 19.55 -1.44
C LEU A 62 3.03 20.44 -0.19
N VAL A 63 3.80 20.15 0.85
CA VAL A 63 3.87 20.99 2.07
C VAL A 63 4.40 22.38 1.74
N ASP A 64 5.48 22.48 0.97
CA ASP A 64 6.07 23.75 0.53
C ASP A 64 5.10 24.57 -0.33
N MET A 65 4.17 23.90 -1.02
CA MET A 65 3.06 24.52 -1.73
C MET A 65 1.87 24.89 -0.83
N GLY A 66 1.97 24.75 0.50
CA GLY A 66 0.94 25.15 1.45
C GLY A 66 -0.17 24.11 1.66
N VAL A 67 0.08 22.85 1.37
CA VAL A 67 -0.84 21.76 1.74
C VAL A 67 -0.72 21.52 3.25
N GLU A 68 -1.86 21.53 3.95
CA GLU A 68 -1.93 21.35 5.40
C GLU A 68 -2.34 19.93 5.83
N ASN A 69 -2.93 19.15 4.91
CA ASN A 69 -3.30 17.77 5.17
C ASN A 69 -3.22 16.91 3.91
N ILE A 70 -2.69 15.71 4.04
CA ILE A 70 -2.66 14.68 3.00
C ILE A 70 -3.45 13.47 3.49
N ILE A 71 -4.42 13.04 2.68
CA ILE A 71 -5.29 11.89 2.95
C ILE A 71 -4.99 10.83 1.89
N THR A 72 -4.71 9.61 2.33
CA THR A 72 -4.47 8.47 1.44
C THR A 72 -5.11 7.19 1.96
N PHE A 73 -5.15 6.16 1.12
CA PHE A 73 -5.60 4.82 1.51
C PHE A 73 -4.45 3.83 1.37
N ASP A 74 -4.23 3.05 2.42
CA ASP A 74 -3.30 1.93 2.47
C ASP A 74 -1.91 2.25 1.88
N ALA A 75 -1.28 3.30 2.39
CA ALA A 75 0.10 3.62 2.01
C ALA A 75 0.99 2.39 2.16
N HIS A 76 1.85 2.14 1.18
CA HIS A 76 2.74 0.97 1.16
C HIS A 76 3.51 0.80 2.47
N ASP A 77 4.00 1.90 3.03
CA ASP A 77 4.56 1.97 4.37
C ASP A 77 4.03 3.23 5.07
N PRO A 78 3.24 3.10 6.16
CA PRO A 78 2.66 4.26 6.84
C PRO A 78 3.70 5.20 7.47
N ARG A 79 4.95 4.76 7.61
CA ARG A 79 6.05 5.61 8.14
C ARG A 79 6.46 6.73 7.19
N VAL A 80 5.95 6.76 5.95
CA VAL A 80 6.15 7.89 5.03
C VAL A 80 5.72 9.23 5.65
N GLN A 81 4.74 9.22 6.57
CA GLN A 81 4.31 10.40 7.32
C GLN A 81 5.46 11.09 8.09
N ASN A 82 6.52 10.36 8.44
CA ASN A 82 7.67 10.91 9.16
C ASN A 82 8.45 11.95 8.34
N SER A 83 8.25 12.00 7.00
CA SER A 83 8.85 13.03 6.15
C SER A 83 8.18 14.41 6.25
N ILE A 84 6.96 14.47 6.81
CA ILE A 84 6.13 15.67 6.91
C ILE A 84 5.53 15.83 8.31
N PRO A 85 6.35 15.90 9.37
CA PRO A 85 5.90 15.76 10.76
C PRO A 85 5.05 16.94 11.27
N LEU A 86 4.96 18.04 10.53
CA LEU A 86 4.29 19.26 10.97
C LEU A 86 2.90 19.47 10.34
N ILE A 87 2.48 18.57 9.45
CA ILE A 87 1.14 18.63 8.82
C ILE A 87 0.35 17.35 9.10
N GLY A 88 -0.97 17.39 8.83
CA GLY A 88 -1.83 16.22 8.94
C GLY A 88 -1.52 15.18 7.85
N PHE A 89 -1.44 13.92 8.25
CA PHE A 89 -1.36 12.78 7.34
C PHE A 89 -2.34 11.70 7.80
N ASP A 90 -3.38 11.49 7.02
CA ASP A 90 -4.42 10.50 7.31
C ASP A 90 -4.29 9.31 6.34
N ASN A 91 -3.87 8.18 6.86
CA ASN A 91 -3.78 6.92 6.11
C ASN A 91 -4.93 5.99 6.52
N PHE A 92 -5.96 5.87 5.70
CA PHE A 92 -7.12 5.04 5.97
C PHE A 92 -6.91 3.61 5.46
N SER A 93 -7.26 2.64 6.32
CA SER A 93 -7.29 1.24 5.91
C SER A 93 -8.55 0.94 5.10
N PRO A 94 -8.46 0.40 3.87
CA PRO A 94 -9.60 0.03 3.06
C PRO A 94 -10.26 -1.29 3.47
N GLN A 95 -9.72 -2.01 4.43
CA GLN A 95 -10.08 -3.40 4.75
C GLN A 95 -11.55 -3.57 5.13
N TYR A 96 -12.15 -2.60 5.81
CA TYR A 96 -13.59 -2.61 6.07
C TYR A 96 -14.41 -2.64 4.78
N GLN A 97 -14.04 -1.84 3.80
CA GLN A 97 -14.74 -1.80 2.51
C GLN A 97 -14.50 -3.07 1.70
N PHE A 98 -13.29 -3.62 1.75
CA PHE A 98 -12.98 -4.89 1.11
C PHE A 98 -13.77 -6.04 1.74
N THR A 99 -13.84 -6.11 3.05
CA THR A 99 -14.67 -7.12 3.75
C THR A 99 -16.14 -7.02 3.34
N LYS A 100 -16.69 -5.80 3.30
CA LYS A 100 -18.08 -5.60 2.84
C LYS A 100 -18.29 -6.02 1.39
N ALA A 101 -17.35 -5.70 0.51
CA ALA A 101 -17.40 -6.08 -0.90
C ALA A 101 -17.30 -7.60 -1.05
N LEU A 102 -16.40 -8.25 -0.32
CA LEU A 102 -16.22 -9.69 -0.31
C LEU A 102 -17.50 -10.43 0.09
N LEU A 103 -18.10 -10.04 1.21
CA LEU A 103 -19.34 -10.65 1.72
C LEU A 103 -20.54 -10.48 0.77
N ARG A 104 -20.52 -9.43 -0.04
CA ARG A 104 -21.55 -9.24 -1.10
C ARG A 104 -21.24 -10.06 -2.34
N ALA A 105 -19.97 -10.20 -2.71
CA ALA A 105 -19.55 -10.92 -3.90
C ALA A 105 -19.60 -12.43 -3.72
N VAL A 106 -19.35 -12.91 -2.51
CA VAL A 106 -19.31 -14.33 -2.16
C VAL A 106 -20.24 -14.58 -0.94
N PRO A 107 -21.58 -14.60 -1.15
CA PRO A 107 -22.54 -14.73 -0.05
C PRO A 107 -22.42 -16.03 0.74
N ASP A 108 -21.94 -17.09 0.09
CA ASP A 108 -21.80 -18.44 0.66
C ASP A 108 -20.44 -18.69 1.32
N LEU A 109 -19.60 -17.64 1.47
CA LEU A 109 -18.31 -17.75 2.11
C LEU A 109 -18.44 -18.15 3.57
N ILE A 110 -17.87 -19.29 3.94
CA ILE A 110 -17.87 -19.78 5.32
C ILE A 110 -16.66 -19.17 6.05
N ILE A 111 -16.94 -18.34 7.06
CA ILE A 111 -15.91 -17.63 7.81
C ILE A 111 -15.66 -18.34 9.13
N ASP A 112 -14.81 -19.35 9.10
CA ASP A 112 -14.26 -20.01 10.27
C ASP A 112 -12.84 -20.56 9.98
N LYS A 113 -12.18 -21.07 11.01
CA LYS A 113 -10.79 -21.57 10.92
C LYS A 113 -10.62 -22.81 10.07
N ASP A 114 -11.69 -23.59 9.87
CA ASP A 114 -11.62 -24.82 9.11
C ASP A 114 -11.80 -24.59 7.61
N HIS A 115 -12.51 -23.52 7.23
CA HIS A 115 -12.90 -23.26 5.84
C HIS A 115 -12.21 -22.06 5.21
N LEU A 116 -11.68 -21.10 6.00
CA LEU A 116 -11.08 -19.87 5.47
C LEU A 116 -9.72 -19.61 6.07
N MET A 117 -8.79 -19.14 5.23
CA MET A 117 -7.48 -18.64 5.67
C MET A 117 -7.13 -17.36 4.94
N ILE A 118 -6.55 -16.41 5.69
CA ILE A 118 -5.96 -15.20 5.11
C ILE A 118 -4.50 -15.47 4.78
N VAL A 119 -4.06 -15.06 3.60
CA VAL A 119 -2.70 -15.33 3.13
C VAL A 119 -2.01 -14.03 2.75
N SER A 120 -0.82 -13.82 3.30
CA SER A 120 0.09 -12.77 2.85
C SER A 120 0.92 -13.29 1.67
N PRO A 121 1.00 -12.56 0.54
CA PRO A 121 1.82 -12.97 -0.60
C PRO A 121 3.32 -12.83 -0.34
N ASP A 122 3.73 -12.04 0.64
CA ASP A 122 5.11 -11.88 1.08
C ASP A 122 5.19 -11.22 2.47
N GLU A 123 6.42 -10.93 2.93
CA GLU A 123 6.67 -10.31 4.23
C GLU A 123 6.12 -8.89 4.34
N GLY A 124 6.09 -8.14 3.23
CA GLY A 124 5.63 -6.75 3.19
C GLY A 124 4.14 -6.60 3.49
N ALA A 125 3.32 -7.53 3.00
CA ALA A 125 1.88 -7.52 3.18
C ALA A 125 1.41 -8.16 4.50
N MET A 126 2.31 -8.73 5.30
CA MET A 126 1.99 -9.51 6.50
C MET A 126 1.11 -8.75 7.50
N HIS A 127 1.36 -7.47 7.72
CA HIS A 127 0.57 -6.65 8.65
C HIS A 127 -0.90 -6.52 8.23
N ARG A 128 -1.18 -6.50 6.91
CA ARG A 128 -2.54 -6.48 6.36
C ARG A 128 -3.25 -7.81 6.59
N ALA A 129 -2.53 -8.92 6.35
CA ALA A 129 -3.05 -10.27 6.58
C ALA A 129 -3.35 -10.51 8.06
N VAL A 130 -2.45 -10.11 8.97
CA VAL A 130 -2.65 -10.19 10.43
C VAL A 130 -3.90 -9.40 10.85
N TYR A 131 -4.05 -8.19 10.37
CA TYR A 131 -5.22 -7.39 10.72
C TYR A 131 -6.52 -8.05 10.24
N LEU A 132 -6.59 -8.46 8.97
CA LEU A 132 -7.80 -9.06 8.40
C LEU A 132 -8.15 -10.40 9.06
N SER A 133 -7.15 -11.24 9.33
CA SER A 133 -7.35 -12.52 10.02
C SER A 133 -7.91 -12.31 11.44
N ASN A 134 -7.42 -11.31 12.17
CA ASN A 134 -7.94 -10.96 13.49
C ASN A 134 -9.38 -10.44 13.43
N VAL A 135 -9.71 -9.62 12.44
CA VAL A 135 -11.07 -9.10 12.24
C VAL A 135 -12.06 -10.22 11.93
N LEU A 136 -11.66 -11.19 11.11
CA LEU A 136 -12.51 -12.32 10.72
C LEU A 136 -12.44 -13.51 11.70
N GLY A 137 -11.49 -13.53 12.61
CA GLY A 137 -11.31 -14.62 13.59
C GLY A 137 -10.80 -15.92 12.96
N VAL A 138 -10.06 -15.85 11.86
CA VAL A 138 -9.52 -17.00 11.11
C VAL A 138 -7.99 -17.05 11.16
N ASP A 139 -7.42 -18.17 10.75
CA ASP A 139 -5.98 -18.33 10.71
C ASP A 139 -5.35 -17.52 9.54
N MET A 140 -4.06 -17.24 9.67
CA MET A 140 -3.29 -16.65 8.58
C MET A 140 -2.06 -17.50 8.23
N GLY A 141 -1.63 -17.40 6.98
CA GLY A 141 -0.37 -17.90 6.49
C GLY A 141 0.34 -16.87 5.60
N MET A 142 1.57 -17.14 5.23
CA MET A 142 2.32 -16.28 4.34
C MET A 142 3.20 -17.07 3.38
N PHE A 143 3.46 -16.51 2.20
CA PHE A 143 4.52 -16.98 1.32
C PHE A 143 5.83 -16.30 1.65
N TYR A 144 6.86 -17.09 1.88
CA TYR A 144 8.22 -16.63 2.09
C TYR A 144 9.05 -16.83 0.82
N LYS A 145 9.71 -15.76 0.37
CA LYS A 145 10.61 -15.79 -0.79
C LYS A 145 12.02 -16.14 -0.32
N ARG A 146 12.39 -17.41 -0.37
CA ARG A 146 13.76 -17.81 -0.08
C ARG A 146 14.69 -17.39 -1.21
N ARG A 147 15.69 -16.58 -0.90
CA ARG A 147 16.71 -16.11 -1.85
C ARG A 147 18.00 -16.90 -1.67
N ASP A 148 18.67 -17.17 -2.79
CA ASP A 148 20.02 -17.69 -2.75
C ASP A 148 21.01 -16.51 -2.59
N TYR A 149 21.59 -16.41 -1.42
CA TYR A 149 22.58 -15.37 -1.14
C TYR A 149 24.00 -15.75 -1.59
N SER A 150 24.22 -16.98 -2.07
CA SER A 150 25.50 -17.43 -2.61
C SER A 150 25.74 -16.99 -4.05
N THR A 151 24.69 -16.63 -4.78
CA THR A 151 24.74 -16.21 -6.18
C THR A 151 24.13 -14.86 -6.41
N ILE A 152 24.66 -14.11 -7.38
CA ILE A 152 24.12 -12.82 -7.80
C ILE A 152 23.85 -12.90 -9.32
N VAL A 153 22.57 -12.72 -9.71
CA VAL A 153 22.15 -12.68 -11.10
C VAL A 153 21.53 -11.31 -11.38
N ASN A 154 22.06 -10.58 -12.36
CA ASN A 154 21.62 -9.23 -12.71
C ASN A 154 21.54 -8.27 -11.48
N GLY A 155 22.53 -8.34 -10.58
CA GLY A 155 22.61 -7.48 -9.40
C GLY A 155 21.64 -7.84 -8.27
N LYS A 156 20.95 -8.96 -8.36
CA LYS A 156 20.00 -9.44 -7.33
C LYS A 156 20.27 -10.89 -6.96
N ASN A 157 19.97 -11.23 -5.70
CA ASN A 157 19.98 -12.63 -5.28
C ASN A 157 18.73 -13.33 -5.85
N PRO A 158 18.89 -14.43 -6.62
CA PRO A 158 17.75 -15.10 -7.23
C PRO A 158 16.83 -15.73 -6.18
N ILE A 159 15.53 -15.73 -6.45
CA ILE A 159 14.54 -16.46 -5.65
C ILE A 159 14.66 -17.95 -6.04
N VAL A 160 14.98 -18.81 -5.07
CA VAL A 160 15.15 -20.24 -5.28
C VAL A 160 13.94 -21.06 -4.88
N ALA A 161 13.10 -20.53 -3.99
CA ALA A 161 11.86 -21.18 -3.58
C ALA A 161 10.85 -20.16 -3.04
N HIS A 162 9.58 -20.50 -3.21
CA HIS A 162 8.48 -19.92 -2.45
C HIS A 162 8.02 -20.97 -1.45
N GLU A 163 8.20 -20.71 -0.17
CA GLU A 163 7.78 -21.58 0.91
C GLU A 163 6.53 -20.98 1.57
N PHE A 164 5.56 -21.83 1.88
CA PHE A 164 4.39 -21.42 2.63
C PHE A 164 4.63 -21.64 4.13
N LEU A 165 4.38 -20.62 4.91
CA LEU A 165 4.44 -20.67 6.37
C LEU A 165 3.01 -20.49 6.92
N GLY A 166 2.48 -21.54 7.50
CA GLY A 166 1.10 -21.57 8.02
C GLY A 166 0.59 -22.97 8.20
N SER A 167 -0.69 -23.07 8.59
CA SER A 167 -1.41 -24.35 8.70
C SER A 167 -1.70 -24.92 7.30
N ASP A 168 -2.15 -26.17 7.22
CA ASP A 168 -2.54 -26.81 5.96
C ASP A 168 -3.63 -26.00 5.23
N LEU A 169 -3.42 -25.81 3.93
CA LEU A 169 -4.33 -25.06 3.04
C LEU A 169 -5.41 -25.94 2.41
N LYS A 170 -5.28 -27.26 2.53
CA LYS A 170 -6.14 -28.20 1.81
C LYS A 170 -7.60 -28.06 2.24
N GLY A 171 -8.46 -27.80 1.26
CA GLY A 171 -9.90 -27.69 1.49
C GLY A 171 -10.36 -26.35 2.05
N LYS A 172 -9.47 -25.35 2.15
CA LYS A 172 -9.84 -24.00 2.60
C LYS A 172 -9.95 -23.04 1.44
N ASP A 173 -10.86 -22.10 1.56
CA ASP A 173 -10.86 -20.89 0.75
C ASP A 173 -9.71 -19.98 1.21
N LEU A 174 -9.07 -19.31 0.27
CA LEU A 174 -7.93 -18.44 0.55
C LEU A 174 -8.20 -17.00 0.11
N ILE A 175 -8.03 -16.07 1.03
CA ILE A 175 -8.02 -14.64 0.71
C ILE A 175 -6.57 -14.15 0.75
N VAL A 176 -6.04 -13.80 -0.42
CA VAL A 176 -4.71 -13.19 -0.53
C VAL A 176 -4.87 -11.68 -0.50
N ILE A 177 -4.17 -11.00 0.43
CA ILE A 177 -4.27 -9.54 0.61
C ILE A 177 -2.91 -8.87 0.46
N ASP A 178 -2.89 -7.79 -0.31
CA ASP A 178 -1.73 -6.91 -0.51
C ASP A 178 -2.18 -5.45 -0.65
N ASP A 179 -1.24 -4.51 -0.87
CA ASP A 179 -1.50 -3.07 -1.07
C ASP A 179 -1.94 -2.71 -2.51
N MET A 180 -2.10 -3.71 -3.35
CA MET A 180 -2.60 -3.56 -4.72
C MET A 180 -3.59 -4.64 -5.08
#